data_a851fb64957dcd6e9ba07418e020fb1a
#
_entry.id   a851fb64957dcd6e9ba07418e020fb1a
#
_cell.length_a   1.000
_cell.length_b   1.000
_cell.length_c   1.000
_cell.angle_alpha   90.00
_cell.angle_beta   90.00
_cell.angle_gamma   90.00
#
_symmetry.space_group_name_H-M   'P 1'
#
loop_
_entity.id
_entity.type
_entity.pdbx_description
1 polymer ?
#
loop_
_entity_poly.entity_id
_entity_poly.type
_entity_poly.pdbx_seq_one_letter_code
_entity_poly.pdbx_strand_id
1 'polypeptide(L)'
;ALAGLAFAQVESVNIVGYTTTQISSATWYQIAPTFIPVGGIPEDGMPINDLFTTGFAAGDVLYVWNQTSQSYDFYTWMDEPFDPDYNVLPAGWADSTEIRTEAVLKAGQAVFLRKASAGATSVVFAGQVEGGIVTTVPSATWVQVSLPYPIDVALNDEIAWTGFAAGDAIYVWNATTQ
;
A
#
# COMPACT_ATOMS: atom_id res chain seq x y z
N ALA A 1 28.24 -41.06 30.80
CA ALA A 1 27.98 -40.18 29.66
C ALA A 1 26.55 -39.67 29.79
N LEU A 2 26.34 -38.36 30.10
CA LEU A 2 25.05 -37.72 30.06
C LEU A 2 24.86 -37.19 28.62
N ALA A 3 23.87 -37.72 27.91
CA ALA A 3 23.43 -37.15 26.67
C ALA A 3 22.52 -35.97 27.02
N GLY A 4 22.97 -34.75 26.76
CA GLY A 4 22.16 -33.54 26.87
C GLY A 4 21.14 -33.50 25.72
N LEU A 5 19.85 -33.49 26.04
CA LEU A 5 18.77 -33.21 25.09
C LEU A 5 18.86 -31.76 24.73
N ALA A 6 19.34 -31.43 23.52
CA ALA A 6 19.19 -30.11 22.92
C ALA A 6 17.77 -29.97 22.42
N PHE A 7 16.94 -29.19 23.09
CA PHE A 7 15.67 -28.74 22.55
C PHE A 7 15.95 -27.58 21.58
N ALA A 8 15.86 -27.85 20.31
CA ALA A 8 15.81 -26.78 19.32
C ALA A 8 14.39 -26.16 19.41
N GLN A 9 14.27 -25.04 20.06
CA GLN A 9 13.06 -24.23 20.03
C GLN A 9 13.05 -23.52 18.68
N VAL A 10 12.19 -23.96 17.77
CA VAL A 10 11.92 -23.25 16.54
C VAL A 10 10.91 -22.16 16.89
N GLU A 11 11.38 -20.95 17.16
CA GLU A 11 10.51 -19.79 17.24
C GLU A 11 10.06 -19.44 15.83
N SER A 12 8.77 -19.61 15.54
CA SER A 12 8.17 -19.03 14.35
C SER A 12 7.99 -17.52 14.59
N VAL A 13 8.86 -16.72 13.99
CA VAL A 13 8.86 -15.26 14.14
C VAL A 13 7.82 -14.61 13.21
N ASN A 14 7.15 -15.37 12.37
CA ASN A 14 6.22 -14.83 11.37
C ASN A 14 4.83 -14.68 11.98
N ILE A 15 4.49 -13.46 12.35
CA ILE A 15 3.11 -13.06 12.65
C ILE A 15 2.41 -12.91 11.30
N VAL A 16 1.47 -13.80 11.02
CA VAL A 16 0.63 -13.73 9.82
C VAL A 16 -0.75 -13.22 10.20
N GLY A 17 -1.34 -12.43 9.35
CA GLY A 17 -2.66 -11.86 9.58
C GLY A 17 -3.25 -11.28 8.29
N TYR A 18 -4.36 -10.58 8.45
CA TYR A 18 -4.96 -9.84 7.36
C TYR A 18 -5.69 -8.60 7.89
N THR A 19 -5.77 -7.58 7.03
CA THR A 19 -6.68 -6.44 7.21
C THR A 19 -7.68 -6.41 6.07
N THR A 20 -8.89 -5.93 6.37
CA THR A 20 -9.94 -5.73 5.38
C THR A 20 -10.47 -4.32 5.48
N THR A 21 -10.40 -3.58 4.38
CA THR A 21 -10.99 -2.25 4.27
C THR A 21 -12.16 -2.30 3.30
N GLN A 22 -13.36 -1.91 3.78
CA GLN A 22 -14.54 -1.77 2.95
C GLN A 22 -14.49 -0.44 2.21
N ILE A 23 -14.55 -0.50 0.89
CA ILE A 23 -14.53 0.64 -0.01
C ILE A 23 -15.92 0.84 -0.58
N SER A 24 -16.59 1.91 -0.21
CA SER A 24 -17.90 2.29 -0.74
C SER A 24 -17.75 3.13 -2.01
N SER A 25 -18.78 3.14 -2.87
CA SER A 25 -18.76 3.98 -4.07
C SER A 25 -18.75 5.48 -3.74
N ALA A 26 -18.20 6.28 -4.64
CA ALA A 26 -18.12 7.74 -4.60
C ALA A 26 -17.32 8.33 -3.42
N THR A 27 -16.58 7.53 -2.67
CA THR A 27 -15.81 7.95 -1.50
C THR A 27 -14.32 7.73 -1.75
N TRP A 28 -13.50 8.65 -1.25
CA TRP A 28 -12.04 8.51 -1.23
C TRP A 28 -11.58 7.76 0.01
N TYR A 29 -10.64 6.87 -0.18
CA TYR A 29 -9.98 6.13 0.89
C TYR A 29 -8.48 6.29 0.77
N GLN A 30 -7.82 6.59 1.89
CA GLN A 30 -6.38 6.43 1.99
C GLN A 30 -6.10 5.05 2.56
N ILE A 31 -5.41 4.23 1.81
CA ILE A 31 -5.09 2.84 2.18
C ILE A 31 -3.64 2.52 1.90
N ALA A 32 -3.11 1.57 2.66
CA ALA A 32 -1.75 1.09 2.47
C ALA A 32 -1.65 -0.40 2.80
N PRO A 33 -0.76 -1.14 2.14
CA PRO A 33 -0.44 -2.49 2.53
C PRO A 33 0.15 -2.52 3.95
N THR A 34 -0.57 -3.12 4.87
CA THR A 34 -0.14 -3.32 6.27
C THR A 34 0.46 -4.71 6.51
N PHE A 35 0.23 -5.62 5.59
CA PHE A 35 0.81 -6.95 5.55
C PHE A 35 1.50 -7.16 4.21
N ILE A 36 2.60 -7.88 4.26
CA ILE A 36 3.37 -8.25 3.07
C ILE A 36 3.24 -9.75 2.82
N PRO A 37 3.36 -10.22 1.57
CA PRO A 37 3.35 -11.63 1.27
C PRO A 37 4.40 -12.39 2.09
N VAL A 38 4.10 -13.63 2.40
CA VAL A 38 5.08 -14.53 3.03
C VAL A 38 6.27 -14.70 2.07
N GLY A 39 7.45 -14.34 2.53
CA GLY A 39 8.67 -14.32 1.71
C GLY A 39 9.20 -12.90 1.44
N GLY A 40 8.50 -11.88 1.92
CA GLY A 40 8.91 -10.48 1.84
C GLY A 40 8.33 -9.72 0.64
N ILE A 41 8.47 -8.40 0.68
CA ILE A 41 8.25 -7.55 -0.49
C ILE A 41 9.54 -7.54 -1.31
N PRO A 42 9.48 -7.68 -2.65
CA PRO A 42 10.62 -7.38 -3.49
C PRO A 42 11.19 -5.99 -3.17
N GLU A 43 12.49 -5.81 -3.28
CA GLU A 43 13.16 -4.52 -2.99
C GLU A 43 12.51 -3.36 -3.75
N ASP A 44 12.01 -3.63 -4.94
CA ASP A 44 11.33 -2.66 -5.80
C ASP A 44 9.87 -2.39 -5.42
N GLY A 45 9.27 -3.20 -4.54
CA GLY A 45 7.86 -3.11 -4.13
C GLY A 45 6.95 -4.15 -4.78
N MET A 46 5.64 -4.04 -4.52
CA MET A 46 4.62 -4.92 -5.09
C MET A 46 3.82 -4.21 -6.20
N PRO A 47 3.60 -4.85 -7.34
CA PRO A 47 2.76 -4.29 -8.39
C PRO A 47 1.35 -3.96 -7.88
N ILE A 48 0.82 -2.80 -8.25
CA ILE A 48 -0.55 -2.42 -7.84
C ILE A 48 -1.60 -3.38 -8.43
N ASN A 49 -1.31 -3.98 -9.59
CA ASN A 49 -2.14 -5.00 -10.21
C ASN A 49 -2.19 -6.32 -9.43
N ASP A 50 -1.25 -6.58 -8.53
CA ASP A 50 -1.25 -7.75 -7.65
C ASP A 50 -1.89 -7.44 -6.29
N LEU A 51 -1.86 -6.16 -5.87
CA LEU A 51 -2.42 -5.71 -4.59
C LEU A 51 -3.92 -5.43 -4.68
N PHE A 52 -4.39 -4.86 -5.79
CA PHE A 52 -5.77 -4.41 -5.97
C PHE A 52 -6.39 -5.16 -7.15
N THR A 53 -6.75 -6.44 -6.92
CA THR A 53 -7.06 -7.40 -7.99
C THR A 53 -8.54 -7.59 -8.27
N THR A 54 -9.42 -7.37 -7.28
CA THR A 54 -10.83 -7.77 -7.37
C THR A 54 -11.79 -6.71 -6.83
N GLY A 55 -13.02 -6.73 -7.34
CA GLY A 55 -14.09 -5.82 -6.89
C GLY A 55 -14.00 -4.42 -7.48
N PHE A 56 -13.14 -4.21 -8.47
CA PHE A 56 -13.02 -2.97 -9.22
C PHE A 56 -13.68 -3.07 -10.58
N ALA A 57 -14.04 -1.94 -11.15
CA ALA A 57 -14.64 -1.83 -12.47
C ALA A 57 -14.19 -0.53 -13.16
N ALA A 58 -14.42 -0.44 -14.45
CA ALA A 58 -14.06 0.72 -15.25
C ALA A 58 -14.48 2.04 -14.59
N GLY A 59 -13.53 2.96 -14.47
CA GLY A 59 -13.69 4.27 -13.83
C GLY A 59 -13.30 4.34 -12.35
N ASP A 60 -12.99 3.23 -11.69
CA ASP A 60 -12.33 3.24 -10.38
C ASP A 60 -10.90 3.78 -10.53
N VAL A 61 -10.41 4.55 -9.54
CA VAL A 61 -9.15 5.30 -9.70
C VAL A 61 -8.24 5.10 -8.50
N LEU A 62 -6.95 4.91 -8.76
CA LEU A 62 -5.86 4.92 -7.80
C LEU A 62 -4.97 6.15 -8.02
N TYR A 63 -4.59 6.82 -6.93
CA TYR A 63 -3.59 7.88 -6.93
C TYR A 63 -2.41 7.45 -6.08
N VAL A 64 -1.26 7.36 -6.71
CA VAL A 64 0.01 7.00 -6.10
C VAL A 64 0.90 8.24 -6.04
N TRP A 65 1.38 8.59 -4.85
CA TRP A 65 2.27 9.74 -4.72
C TRP A 65 3.63 9.46 -5.35
N ASN A 66 4.01 10.31 -6.30
CA ASN A 66 5.32 10.30 -6.91
C ASN A 66 6.22 11.32 -6.24
N GLN A 67 7.18 10.81 -5.46
CA GLN A 67 8.09 11.64 -4.68
C GLN A 67 9.04 12.46 -5.56
N THR A 68 9.35 12.00 -6.75
CA THR A 68 10.27 12.70 -7.67
C THR A 68 9.60 13.90 -8.30
N SER A 69 8.37 13.75 -8.81
CA SER A 69 7.62 14.83 -9.43
C SER A 69 6.84 15.69 -8.43
N GLN A 70 6.76 15.26 -7.14
CA GLN A 70 5.96 15.88 -6.08
C GLN A 70 4.49 16.05 -6.50
N SER A 71 3.94 15.04 -7.18
CA SER A 71 2.58 14.99 -7.69
C SER A 71 2.03 13.57 -7.62
N TYR A 72 0.75 13.41 -7.90
CA TYR A 72 0.14 12.10 -7.99
C TYR A 72 0.21 11.57 -9.42
N ASP A 73 0.70 10.34 -9.58
CA ASP A 73 0.42 9.52 -10.72
C ASP A 73 -0.94 8.86 -10.48
N PHE A 74 -1.80 8.82 -11.50
CA PHE A 74 -3.11 8.21 -11.37
C PHE A 74 -3.26 7.05 -12.35
N TYR A 75 -3.98 6.03 -11.89
CA TYR A 75 -4.28 4.83 -12.64
C TYR A 75 -5.77 4.56 -12.59
N THR A 76 -6.34 4.13 -13.70
CA THR A 76 -7.77 3.82 -13.82
C THR A 76 -7.93 2.33 -14.03
N TRP A 77 -8.93 1.73 -13.37
CA TRP A 77 -9.28 0.35 -13.65
C TRP A 77 -9.93 0.26 -15.04
N MET A 78 -9.42 -0.66 -15.84
CA MET A 78 -9.93 -0.96 -17.18
C MET A 78 -10.26 -2.44 -17.30
N ASP A 79 -11.33 -2.75 -18.03
CA ASP A 79 -11.74 -4.12 -18.27
C ASP A 79 -10.81 -4.81 -19.27
N GLU A 80 -10.26 -4.04 -20.21
CA GLU A 80 -9.36 -4.49 -21.27
C GLU A 80 -8.24 -3.46 -21.50
N PRO A 81 -7.26 -3.36 -20.58
CA PRO A 81 -6.07 -2.52 -20.81
C PRO A 81 -5.16 -3.17 -21.84
N PHE A 82 -4.19 -2.41 -22.33
CA PHE A 82 -3.22 -2.89 -23.32
C PHE A 82 -1.84 -3.14 -22.67
N ASP A 83 -1.05 -4.00 -23.30
CA ASP A 83 0.39 -4.03 -23.08
C ASP A 83 1.11 -2.96 -23.94
N PRO A 84 2.44 -2.74 -23.78
CA PRO A 84 3.18 -1.79 -24.60
C PRO A 84 3.17 -2.08 -26.12
N ASP A 85 2.85 -3.31 -26.52
CA ASP A 85 2.73 -3.73 -27.92
C ASP A 85 1.27 -3.66 -28.41
N TYR A 86 0.35 -3.06 -27.61
CA TYR A 86 -1.07 -2.89 -27.87
C TYR A 86 -1.86 -4.21 -27.98
N ASN A 87 -1.39 -5.26 -27.32
CA ASN A 87 -2.21 -6.46 -27.12
C ASN A 87 -3.17 -6.23 -25.95
N VAL A 88 -4.41 -6.71 -26.12
CA VAL A 88 -5.41 -6.64 -25.05
C VAL A 88 -5.04 -7.57 -23.90
N LEU A 89 -5.04 -7.04 -22.67
CA LEU A 89 -4.79 -7.77 -21.45
C LEU A 89 -6.06 -7.96 -20.63
N PRO A 90 -6.08 -8.92 -19.69
CA PRO A 90 -7.14 -9.02 -18.68
C PRO A 90 -7.26 -7.73 -17.87
N ALA A 91 -8.46 -7.50 -17.31
CA ALA A 91 -8.78 -6.33 -16.49
C ALA A 91 -7.71 -5.99 -15.47
N GLY A 92 -7.46 -4.70 -15.28
CA GLY A 92 -6.42 -4.22 -14.38
C GLY A 92 -6.28 -2.70 -14.38
N TRP A 93 -5.33 -2.24 -13.59
CA TRP A 93 -4.97 -0.82 -13.50
C TRP A 93 -4.09 -0.42 -14.68
N ALA A 94 -4.48 0.65 -15.34
CA ALA A 94 -3.76 1.20 -16.48
C ALA A 94 -3.48 2.70 -16.26
N ASP A 95 -2.46 3.21 -16.92
CA ASP A 95 -2.11 4.61 -16.94
C ASP A 95 -3.02 5.44 -17.89
N SER A 96 -2.72 6.71 -18.06
CA SER A 96 -3.49 7.61 -18.94
C SER A 96 -3.41 7.27 -20.43
N THR A 97 -2.53 6.37 -20.82
CA THR A 97 -2.39 5.87 -22.19
C THR A 97 -3.07 4.52 -22.42
N GLU A 98 -3.83 4.05 -21.41
CA GLU A 98 -4.52 2.76 -21.39
C GLU A 98 -3.58 1.54 -21.34
N ILE A 99 -2.30 1.78 -21.10
CA ILE A 99 -1.31 0.71 -20.92
C ILE A 99 -1.38 0.20 -19.48
N ARG A 100 -1.46 -1.12 -19.33
CA ARG A 100 -1.45 -1.77 -18.01
C ARG A 100 -0.18 -1.37 -17.27
N THR A 101 -0.35 -0.79 -16.10
CA THR A 101 0.78 -0.21 -15.36
C THR A 101 1.63 -1.28 -14.67
N GLU A 102 2.93 -1.03 -14.65
CA GLU A 102 3.93 -1.75 -13.83
C GLU A 102 4.24 -1.01 -12.51
N ALA A 103 3.44 -0.01 -12.15
CA ALA A 103 3.63 0.74 -10.91
C ALA A 103 3.61 -0.18 -9.69
N VAL A 104 4.52 0.10 -8.76
CA VAL A 104 4.71 -0.69 -7.53
C VAL A 104 4.47 0.16 -6.29
N LEU A 105 4.02 -0.47 -5.21
CA LEU A 105 3.95 0.11 -3.88
C LEU A 105 5.00 -0.52 -2.97
N LYS A 106 5.72 0.33 -2.27
CA LYS A 106 6.66 -0.09 -1.23
C LYS A 106 5.93 -0.22 0.11
N ALA A 107 6.50 -1.00 1.02
CA ALA A 107 6.00 -1.07 2.38
C ALA A 107 5.99 0.34 3.03
N GLY A 108 4.92 0.67 3.74
CA GLY A 108 4.73 2.00 4.32
C GLY A 108 4.29 3.10 3.35
N GLN A 109 4.14 2.80 2.06
CA GLN A 109 3.58 3.73 1.08
C GLN A 109 2.05 3.62 1.06
N ALA A 110 1.37 4.74 1.24
CA ALA A 110 -0.08 4.84 1.10
C ALA A 110 -0.49 5.28 -0.31
N VAL A 111 -1.74 4.98 -0.66
CA VAL A 111 -2.39 5.45 -1.89
C VAL A 111 -3.76 6.02 -1.58
N PHE A 112 -4.27 6.89 -2.44
CA PHE A 112 -5.69 7.21 -2.47
C PHE A 112 -6.40 6.32 -3.47
N LEU A 113 -7.50 5.72 -3.03
CA LEU A 113 -8.39 4.91 -3.84
C LEU A 113 -9.78 5.53 -3.86
N ARG A 114 -10.36 5.69 -5.03
CA ARG A 114 -11.75 6.08 -5.20
C ARG A 114 -12.47 5.06 -6.06
N LYS A 115 -13.53 4.50 -5.47
CA LYS A 115 -14.44 3.65 -6.22
C LYS A 115 -15.52 4.50 -6.86
N ALA A 116 -15.45 4.68 -8.19
CA ALA A 116 -16.47 5.39 -8.97
C ALA A 116 -17.63 4.46 -9.33
N SER A 117 -17.34 3.17 -9.53
CA SER A 117 -18.32 2.15 -9.85
C SER A 117 -19.30 1.89 -8.70
N ALA A 118 -20.50 1.42 -9.05
CA ALA A 118 -21.53 1.10 -8.05
C ALA A 118 -21.15 -0.09 -7.18
N GLY A 119 -21.70 -0.11 -5.96
CA GLY A 119 -21.47 -1.18 -4.98
C GLY A 119 -20.23 -0.94 -4.14
N ALA A 120 -20.07 -1.74 -3.09
CA ALA A 120 -18.91 -1.75 -2.23
C ALA A 120 -17.97 -2.90 -2.63
N THR A 121 -16.67 -2.72 -2.38
CA THR A 121 -15.67 -3.79 -2.47
C THR A 121 -14.86 -3.86 -1.20
N SER A 122 -14.22 -5.01 -0.97
CA SER A 122 -13.27 -5.19 0.12
C SER A 122 -11.86 -5.25 -0.44
N VAL A 123 -10.98 -4.41 0.06
CA VAL A 123 -9.54 -4.55 -0.15
C VAL A 123 -8.97 -5.32 1.02
N VAL A 124 -8.29 -6.42 0.73
CA VAL A 124 -7.70 -7.31 1.74
C VAL A 124 -6.19 -7.35 1.54
N PHE A 125 -5.46 -6.99 2.58
CA PHE A 125 -4.03 -7.23 2.65
C PHE A 125 -3.78 -8.37 3.63
N ALA A 126 -3.15 -9.43 3.16
CA ALA A 126 -2.86 -10.62 3.95
C ALA A 126 -1.39 -11.01 3.83
N GLY A 127 -0.81 -11.51 4.91
CA GLY A 127 0.58 -11.91 4.91
C GLY A 127 1.22 -11.81 6.30
N GLN A 128 2.48 -11.43 6.32
CA GLN A 128 3.26 -11.25 7.55
C GLN A 128 3.47 -9.76 7.86
N VAL A 129 3.68 -9.46 9.14
CA VAL A 129 4.13 -8.13 9.58
C VAL A 129 5.64 -8.10 9.46
N GLU A 130 6.16 -7.16 8.67
CA GLU A 130 7.60 -6.93 8.57
C GLU A 130 8.04 -5.91 9.61
N GLY A 131 9.09 -6.27 10.38
CA GLY A 131 9.68 -5.38 11.36
C GLY A 131 10.75 -4.47 10.74
N GLY A 132 10.92 -3.28 11.33
CA GLY A 132 12.05 -2.41 10.98
C GLY A 132 11.92 -1.62 9.67
N ILE A 133 10.72 -1.47 9.12
CA ILE A 133 10.51 -0.61 7.95
C ILE A 133 10.74 0.84 8.36
N VAL A 134 11.66 1.49 7.65
CA VAL A 134 11.98 2.90 7.82
C VAL A 134 11.68 3.65 6.52
N THR A 135 10.78 4.62 6.59
CA THR A 135 10.52 5.53 5.49
C THR A 135 11.31 6.82 5.71
N THR A 136 12.22 7.12 4.80
CA THR A 136 12.99 8.37 4.86
C THR A 136 12.24 9.47 4.13
N VAL A 137 12.02 10.60 4.81
CA VAL A 137 11.47 11.82 4.20
C VAL A 137 12.62 12.76 3.87
N PRO A 138 12.92 13.01 2.60
CA PRO A 138 13.97 13.96 2.21
C PRO A 138 13.58 15.39 2.59
N SER A 139 14.59 16.23 2.81
CA SER A 139 14.37 17.65 3.14
C SER A 139 13.60 18.38 2.02
N ALA A 140 12.70 19.27 2.43
CA ALA A 140 11.88 20.11 1.53
C ALA A 140 11.00 19.33 0.53
N THR A 141 10.60 18.11 0.89
CA THR A 141 9.70 17.28 0.07
C THR A 141 8.48 16.83 0.85
N TRP A 142 7.43 16.47 0.11
CA TRP A 142 6.27 15.77 0.66
C TRP A 142 6.38 14.28 0.39
N VAL A 143 5.96 13.47 1.36
CA VAL A 143 5.88 12.02 1.20
C VAL A 143 4.54 11.53 1.73
N GLN A 144 3.87 10.69 0.99
CA GLN A 144 2.68 10.02 1.48
C GLN A 144 3.08 8.70 2.14
N VAL A 145 2.85 8.60 3.45
CA VAL A 145 3.27 7.46 4.25
C VAL A 145 2.10 6.84 4.98
N SER A 146 2.24 5.59 5.33
CA SER A 146 1.39 4.86 6.28
C SER A 146 2.28 4.09 7.24
N LEU A 147 1.75 3.78 8.41
CA LEU A 147 2.38 2.79 9.27
C LEU A 147 2.28 1.41 8.62
N PRO A 148 3.39 0.70 8.48
CA PRO A 148 3.38 -0.65 7.92
C PRO A 148 2.93 -1.72 8.93
N TYR A 149 2.27 -1.30 9.99
CA TYR A 149 1.78 -2.16 11.08
C TYR A 149 0.27 -1.99 11.25
N PRO A 150 -0.47 -3.06 11.53
CA PRO A 150 -1.91 -3.01 11.77
C PRO A 150 -2.22 -2.59 13.22
N ILE A 151 -1.63 -1.48 13.68
CA ILE A 151 -1.82 -0.90 15.01
C ILE A 151 -2.09 0.60 14.92
N ASP A 152 -2.86 1.12 15.85
CA ASP A 152 -3.02 2.55 16.01
C ASP A 152 -1.83 3.12 16.79
N VAL A 153 -1.26 4.21 16.28
CA VAL A 153 -0.13 4.91 16.89
C VAL A 153 -0.46 6.39 17.01
N ALA A 154 -0.17 6.97 18.16
CA ALA A 154 -0.35 8.40 18.35
C ALA A 154 0.66 9.20 17.51
N LEU A 155 0.23 10.34 16.94
CA LEU A 155 1.11 11.18 16.12
C LEU A 155 2.29 11.78 16.87
N ASN A 156 2.26 11.79 18.22
CA ASN A 156 3.37 12.21 19.07
C ASN A 156 4.15 11.03 19.65
N ASP A 157 4.01 9.84 19.12
CA ASP A 157 4.79 8.66 19.52
C ASP A 157 6.23 8.79 18.97
N GLU A 158 7.19 8.97 19.84
CA GLU A 158 8.59 9.18 19.49
C GLU A 158 9.27 7.93 18.92
N ILE A 159 8.68 6.76 19.09
CA ILE A 159 9.18 5.50 18.52
C ILE A 159 8.75 5.37 17.05
N ALA A 160 7.49 5.73 16.76
CA ALA A 160 6.95 5.62 15.41
C ALA A 160 7.37 6.79 14.50
N TRP A 161 7.55 7.98 15.09
CA TRP A 161 7.81 9.22 14.36
C TRP A 161 9.06 9.90 14.89
N THR A 162 10.20 9.65 14.27
CA THR A 162 11.50 10.19 14.67
C THR A 162 12.07 11.14 13.63
N GLY A 163 12.97 12.05 14.07
CA GLY A 163 13.73 12.91 13.16
C GLY A 163 13.01 14.18 12.73
N PHE A 164 11.84 14.50 13.29
CA PHE A 164 11.14 15.77 13.02
C PHE A 164 11.80 16.96 13.70
N ALA A 165 11.76 18.10 13.04
CA ALA A 165 12.28 19.38 13.50
C ALA A 165 11.19 20.46 13.44
N ALA A 166 11.47 21.61 14.04
CA ALA A 166 10.57 22.76 13.98
C ALA A 166 10.36 23.22 12.51
N GLY A 167 9.11 23.26 12.09
CA GLY A 167 8.71 23.60 10.73
C GLY A 167 8.25 22.41 9.89
N ASP A 168 8.52 21.17 10.34
CA ASP A 168 7.96 19.99 9.68
C ASP A 168 6.45 19.88 9.99
N ALA A 169 5.70 19.31 9.04
CA ALA A 169 4.26 19.18 9.14
C ALA A 169 3.78 17.80 8.73
N ILE A 170 2.82 17.27 9.48
CA ILE A 170 2.10 16.04 9.13
C ILE A 170 0.65 16.40 8.79
N TYR A 171 0.17 15.94 7.64
CA TYR A 171 -1.23 16.04 7.24
C TYR A 171 -1.89 14.68 7.35
N VAL A 172 -2.98 14.62 8.09
CA VAL A 172 -3.76 13.39 8.27
C VAL A 172 -5.01 13.49 7.43
N TRP A 173 -5.24 12.46 6.62
CA TRP A 173 -6.46 12.36 5.82
C TRP A 173 -7.68 12.15 6.73
N ASN A 174 -8.70 12.96 6.53
CA ASN A 174 -9.98 12.82 7.22
C ASN A 174 -11.04 12.31 6.24
N ALA A 175 -11.37 11.02 6.33
CA ALA A 175 -12.34 10.38 5.44
C ALA A 175 -13.77 10.94 5.57
N THR A 176 -14.10 11.62 6.68
CA THR A 176 -15.45 12.18 6.91
C THR A 176 -15.64 13.53 6.19
N THR A 177 -14.60 14.35 6.17
CA THR A 177 -14.68 15.71 5.59
C THR A 177 -14.14 15.79 4.17
N GLN A 178 -13.34 14.78 3.76
CA GLN A 178 -12.67 14.60 2.45
C GLN A 178 -12.01 15.85 1.88
#